data_aaadd13265f5238c12263dc9c03354be
#
_entry.id   aaadd13265f5238c12263dc9c03354be
#
_cell.length_a   1.000
_cell.length_b   1.000
_cell.length_c   1.000
_cell.angle_alpha   90.00
_cell.angle_beta   90.00
_cell.angle_gamma   90.00
#
_symmetry.space_group_name_H-M   'P 1'
#
loop_
_entity.id
_entity.type
_entity.pdbx_description
1 polymer ?
#
loop_
_entity_poly.entity_id
_entity_poly.type
_entity_poly.pdbx_seq_one_letter_code
_entity_poly.pdbx_strand_id
1 'polypeptide(L)'
;CGRICELTKINPWFLNKLKNIVDYTQVLKLYNKIEDLPADVLKEAKRLGFSDFQIARYVENPAGNMEKENIRVRNLRKKLGILPSVKRINTVASENPELTNYLYLTYDGTAHDIPYYPTEKNVVILGSGAYRIGSSVEFDWCSVNTALTARKLGYKAIMINYNPETVSTDYDMCDRLYFDELSYE
;
A
#
# COMPACT_ATOMS: atom_id res chain seq x y z
N CYS A 1 -25.12 -10.59 2.58
CA CYS A 1 -25.10 -9.10 2.79
C CYS A 1 -26.35 -8.60 3.50
N GLY A 2 -27.59 -9.13 3.20
CA GLY A 2 -28.85 -8.61 3.77
C GLY A 2 -28.84 -8.48 5.31
N ARG A 3 -28.52 -9.56 6.01
CA ARG A 3 -28.48 -9.55 7.50
C ARG A 3 -27.48 -8.54 8.07
N ILE A 4 -26.33 -8.36 7.42
CA ILE A 4 -25.32 -7.36 7.86
C ILE A 4 -25.88 -5.95 7.67
N CYS A 5 -26.49 -5.69 6.51
CA CYS A 5 -27.13 -4.39 6.22
C CYS A 5 -28.23 -4.05 7.25
N GLU A 6 -29.07 -5.01 7.59
CA GLU A 6 -30.13 -4.84 8.61
C GLU A 6 -29.56 -4.45 9.98
N LEU A 7 -28.46 -5.10 10.39
CA LEU A 7 -27.84 -4.89 11.70
C LEU A 7 -27.00 -3.61 11.78
N THR A 8 -26.23 -3.31 10.72
CA THR A 8 -25.23 -2.24 10.74
C THR A 8 -25.71 -0.95 10.08
N LYS A 9 -26.79 -1.03 9.27
CA LYS A 9 -27.27 0.07 8.42
C LYS A 9 -26.25 0.55 7.37
N ILE A 10 -25.16 -0.20 7.15
CA ILE A 10 -24.19 0.10 6.09
C ILE A 10 -24.85 -0.10 4.73
N ASN A 11 -24.61 0.85 3.84
CA ASN A 11 -25.16 0.78 2.47
C ASN A 11 -24.72 -0.53 1.77
N PRO A 12 -25.64 -1.26 1.13
CA PRO A 12 -25.37 -2.51 0.43
C PRO A 12 -24.24 -2.43 -0.59
N TRP A 13 -23.99 -1.26 -1.19
CA TRP A 13 -22.92 -1.06 -2.15
C TRP A 13 -21.54 -1.38 -1.55
N PHE A 14 -21.25 -0.86 -0.35
CA PHE A 14 -20.00 -1.15 0.36
C PHE A 14 -19.88 -2.62 0.75
N LEU A 15 -20.99 -3.20 1.25
CA LEU A 15 -21.01 -4.61 1.63
C LEU A 15 -20.77 -5.53 0.42
N ASN A 16 -21.27 -5.17 -0.76
CA ASN A 16 -20.99 -5.93 -1.97
C ASN A 16 -19.53 -5.81 -2.41
N LYS A 17 -18.89 -4.66 -2.23
CA LYS A 17 -17.44 -4.52 -2.49
C LYS A 17 -16.61 -5.41 -1.57
N LEU A 18 -16.93 -5.44 -0.28
CA LEU A 18 -16.28 -6.34 0.68
C LEU A 18 -16.56 -7.82 0.34
N LYS A 19 -17.78 -8.12 -0.12
CA LYS A 19 -18.13 -9.48 -0.55
C LYS A 19 -17.26 -9.96 -1.70
N ASN A 20 -16.94 -9.11 -2.68
CA ASN A 20 -16.06 -9.47 -3.78
C ASN A 20 -14.69 -9.97 -3.29
N ILE A 21 -14.13 -9.30 -2.26
CA ILE A 21 -12.86 -9.72 -1.64
C ILE A 21 -13.02 -11.10 -0.99
N VAL A 22 -14.09 -11.28 -0.21
CA VAL A 22 -14.37 -12.56 0.44
C VAL A 22 -14.57 -13.69 -0.56
N ASP A 23 -15.35 -13.45 -1.61
CA ASP A 23 -15.59 -14.43 -2.68
C ASP A 23 -14.28 -14.82 -3.38
N TYR A 24 -13.38 -13.86 -3.59
CA TYR A 24 -12.09 -14.12 -4.24
C TYR A 24 -11.17 -15.02 -3.41
N THR A 25 -11.33 -15.08 -2.10
CA THR A 25 -10.59 -16.06 -1.28
C THR A 25 -10.89 -17.50 -1.69
N GLN A 26 -12.09 -17.78 -2.21
CA GLN A 26 -12.43 -19.12 -2.69
C GLN A 26 -11.71 -19.44 -4.02
N VAL A 27 -11.49 -18.43 -4.87
CA VAL A 27 -10.70 -18.59 -6.09
C VAL A 27 -9.25 -18.95 -5.75
N LEU A 28 -8.64 -18.24 -4.79
CA LEU A 28 -7.27 -18.54 -4.36
C LEU A 28 -7.12 -19.94 -3.78
N LYS A 29 -8.13 -20.43 -3.05
CA LYS A 29 -8.15 -21.78 -2.47
C LYS A 29 -8.29 -22.92 -3.48
N LEU A 30 -8.56 -22.64 -4.75
CA LEU A 30 -8.55 -23.67 -5.80
C LEU A 30 -7.13 -24.13 -6.16
N TYR A 31 -6.12 -23.35 -5.80
CA TYR A 31 -4.73 -23.65 -6.05
C TYR A 31 -4.06 -24.23 -4.79
N ASN A 32 -3.12 -25.15 -5.00
CA ASN A 32 -2.41 -25.83 -3.91
C ASN A 32 -0.94 -25.43 -3.83
N LYS A 33 -0.43 -24.70 -4.83
CA LYS A 33 0.95 -24.19 -4.89
C LYS A 33 0.97 -22.78 -5.43
N ILE A 34 1.84 -21.97 -4.86
CA ILE A 34 2.01 -20.56 -5.27
C ILE A 34 2.46 -20.48 -6.74
N GLU A 35 3.34 -21.38 -7.18
CA GLU A 35 3.88 -21.40 -8.54
C GLU A 35 2.84 -21.75 -9.62
N ASP A 36 1.74 -22.39 -9.23
CA ASP A 36 0.64 -22.76 -10.14
C ASP A 36 -0.38 -21.62 -10.34
N LEU A 37 -0.21 -20.47 -9.63
CA LEU A 37 -1.10 -19.33 -9.78
C LEU A 37 -0.96 -18.70 -11.18
N PRO A 38 -2.05 -18.63 -11.96
CA PRO A 38 -2.06 -17.87 -13.21
C PRO A 38 -1.81 -16.37 -12.98
N ALA A 39 -1.21 -15.72 -13.97
CA ALA A 39 -0.86 -14.30 -13.86
C ALA A 39 -2.08 -13.38 -13.67
N ASP A 40 -3.20 -13.69 -14.33
CA ASP A 40 -4.46 -12.96 -14.21
C ASP A 40 -5.09 -13.11 -12.82
N VAL A 41 -5.06 -14.31 -12.25
CA VAL A 41 -5.54 -14.59 -10.89
C VAL A 41 -4.70 -13.84 -9.86
N LEU A 42 -3.37 -13.90 -10.00
CA LEU A 42 -2.47 -13.19 -9.08
C LEU A 42 -2.62 -11.66 -9.22
N LYS A 43 -2.75 -11.14 -10.43
CA LYS A 43 -2.97 -9.72 -10.70
C LYS A 43 -4.28 -9.24 -10.09
N GLU A 44 -5.38 -10.00 -10.26
CA GLU A 44 -6.67 -9.63 -9.69
C GLU A 44 -6.66 -9.69 -8.16
N ALA A 45 -6.00 -10.69 -7.55
CA ALA A 45 -5.79 -10.72 -6.11
C ALA A 45 -5.09 -9.45 -5.61
N LYS A 46 -4.02 -9.03 -6.28
CA LYS A 46 -3.31 -7.79 -5.93
C LYS A 46 -4.19 -6.56 -6.10
N ARG A 47 -4.97 -6.49 -7.19
CA ARG A 47 -5.92 -5.40 -7.45
C ARG A 47 -7.01 -5.30 -6.37
N LEU A 48 -7.46 -6.44 -5.85
CA LEU A 48 -8.43 -6.51 -4.75
C LEU A 48 -7.83 -6.22 -3.37
N GLY A 49 -6.51 -5.98 -3.27
CA GLY A 49 -5.82 -5.59 -2.05
C GLY A 49 -5.29 -6.75 -1.21
N PHE A 50 -5.24 -7.97 -1.73
CA PHE A 50 -4.59 -9.08 -1.02
C PHE A 50 -3.08 -8.83 -0.91
N SER A 51 -2.53 -8.91 0.30
CA SER A 51 -1.09 -8.94 0.51
C SER A 51 -0.48 -10.25 0.02
N ASP A 52 0.82 -10.24 -0.28
CA ASP A 52 1.54 -11.46 -0.66
C ASP A 52 1.41 -12.53 0.45
N PHE A 53 1.39 -12.10 1.72
CA PHE A 53 1.13 -12.96 2.86
C PHE A 53 -0.26 -13.60 2.84
N GLN A 54 -1.31 -12.83 2.56
CA GLN A 54 -2.68 -13.35 2.48
C GLN A 54 -2.83 -14.34 1.33
N ILE A 55 -2.23 -14.05 0.16
CA ILE A 55 -2.24 -14.96 -0.98
C ILE A 55 -1.57 -16.27 -0.61
N ALA A 56 -0.38 -16.26 -0.03
CA ALA A 56 0.32 -17.46 0.43
C ALA A 56 -0.55 -18.28 1.38
N ARG A 57 -1.20 -17.61 2.33
CA ARG A 57 -2.06 -18.26 3.32
C ARG A 57 -3.29 -18.94 2.68
N TYR A 58 -3.92 -18.32 1.70
CA TYR A 58 -5.10 -18.90 1.05
C TYR A 58 -4.76 -20.02 0.08
N VAL A 59 -3.61 -19.98 -0.57
CA VAL A 59 -3.17 -20.98 -1.55
C VAL A 59 -2.62 -22.24 -0.87
N GLU A 60 -1.66 -22.10 0.01
CA GLU A 60 -0.96 -23.26 0.58
C GLU A 60 -1.31 -23.53 2.05
N ASN A 61 -1.88 -22.53 2.76
CA ASN A 61 -2.17 -22.61 4.19
C ASN A 61 -1.02 -23.28 4.98
N PRO A 62 0.22 -22.81 4.83
CA PRO A 62 1.39 -23.50 5.37
C PRO A 62 1.36 -23.50 6.89
N ALA A 63 1.61 -24.66 7.47
CA ALA A 63 1.80 -24.80 8.93
C ALA A 63 3.16 -24.25 9.42
N GLY A 64 3.99 -23.72 8.48
CA GLY A 64 5.36 -23.33 8.71
C GLY A 64 5.64 -21.83 8.62
N ASN A 65 6.85 -21.48 8.16
CA ASN A 65 7.33 -20.10 8.09
C ASN A 65 6.63 -19.30 6.99
N MET A 66 5.60 -18.55 7.37
CA MET A 66 4.81 -17.68 6.47
C MET A 66 5.65 -16.60 5.79
N GLU A 67 6.73 -16.15 6.39
CA GLU A 67 7.63 -15.15 5.80
C GLU A 67 8.30 -15.67 4.52
N LYS A 68 8.71 -16.94 4.54
CA LYS A 68 9.29 -17.60 3.35
C LYS A 68 8.27 -17.67 2.21
N GLU A 69 7.04 -18.00 2.52
CA GLU A 69 5.96 -18.11 1.52
C GLU A 69 5.55 -16.74 0.95
N ASN A 70 5.55 -15.71 1.78
CA ASN A 70 5.39 -14.32 1.37
C ASN A 70 6.44 -13.93 0.30
N ILE A 71 7.72 -14.26 0.54
CA ILE A 71 8.81 -14.01 -0.41
C ILE A 71 8.59 -14.77 -1.74
N ARG A 72 8.05 -15.99 -1.71
CA ARG A 72 7.73 -16.77 -2.91
C ARG A 72 6.68 -16.08 -3.77
N VAL A 73 5.57 -15.62 -3.16
CA VAL A 73 4.53 -14.87 -3.88
C VAL A 73 5.10 -13.58 -4.48
N ARG A 74 5.91 -12.84 -3.70
CA ARG A 74 6.58 -11.63 -4.17
C ARG A 74 7.48 -11.88 -5.36
N ASN A 75 8.26 -12.94 -5.33
CA ASN A 75 9.15 -13.32 -6.44
C ASN A 75 8.35 -13.72 -7.69
N LEU A 76 7.28 -14.49 -7.52
CA LEU A 76 6.40 -14.87 -8.62
C LEU A 76 5.76 -13.65 -9.28
N ARG A 77 5.15 -12.74 -8.52
CA ARG A 77 4.52 -11.54 -9.10
C ARG A 77 5.52 -10.63 -9.81
N LYS A 78 6.75 -10.48 -9.26
CA LYS A 78 7.82 -9.72 -9.92
C LYS A 78 8.25 -10.37 -11.24
N LYS A 79 8.38 -11.71 -11.27
CA LYS A 79 8.69 -12.47 -12.50
C LYS A 79 7.60 -12.31 -13.56
N LEU A 80 6.34 -12.20 -13.14
CA LEU A 80 5.19 -12.00 -14.02
C LEU A 80 4.95 -10.52 -14.38
N GLY A 81 5.80 -9.59 -13.93
CA GLY A 81 5.65 -8.17 -14.19
C GLY A 81 4.49 -7.51 -13.44
N ILE A 82 3.98 -8.15 -12.39
CA ILE A 82 2.89 -7.61 -11.56
C ILE A 82 3.51 -6.73 -10.48
N LEU A 83 3.61 -5.44 -10.80
CA LEU A 83 4.19 -4.41 -9.94
C LEU A 83 3.17 -3.31 -9.69
N PRO A 84 3.23 -2.65 -8.51
CA PRO A 84 2.35 -1.52 -8.23
C PRO A 84 2.75 -0.30 -9.05
N SER A 85 1.79 0.56 -9.30
CA SER A 85 1.99 1.90 -9.86
C SER A 85 1.91 2.95 -8.76
N VAL A 86 2.75 3.98 -8.84
CA VAL A 86 2.68 5.14 -7.95
C VAL A 86 1.65 6.10 -8.51
N LYS A 87 0.67 6.45 -7.69
CA LYS A 87 -0.40 7.37 -8.03
C LYS A 87 -0.37 8.59 -7.10
N ARG A 88 -0.80 9.72 -7.63
CA ARG A 88 -0.94 10.96 -6.88
C ARG A 88 -2.35 11.09 -6.32
N ILE A 89 -2.46 11.51 -5.05
CA ILE A 89 -3.75 11.85 -4.46
C ILE A 89 -4.15 13.23 -4.95
N ASN A 90 -5.29 13.31 -5.64
CA ASN A 90 -5.86 14.59 -6.04
C ASN A 90 -6.79 15.09 -4.94
N THR A 91 -6.46 16.24 -4.34
CA THR A 91 -7.20 16.83 -3.21
C THR A 91 -8.25 17.85 -3.65
N VAL A 92 -8.30 18.18 -4.95
CA VAL A 92 -9.26 19.14 -5.53
C VAL A 92 -10.23 18.49 -6.54
N ALA A 93 -10.53 17.21 -6.34
CA ALA A 93 -11.50 16.44 -7.15
C ALA A 93 -11.25 16.50 -8.68
N SER A 94 -10.00 16.65 -9.09
CA SER A 94 -9.57 16.78 -10.49
C SER A 94 -10.10 18.03 -11.22
N GLU A 95 -10.61 19.02 -10.51
CA GLU A 95 -11.06 20.28 -11.11
C GLU A 95 -9.89 21.11 -11.66
N ASN A 96 -8.71 20.99 -11.05
CA ASN A 96 -7.48 21.60 -11.51
C ASN A 96 -6.32 20.60 -11.49
N PRO A 97 -5.30 20.77 -12.38
CA PRO A 97 -4.06 20.00 -12.27
C PRO A 97 -3.39 20.29 -10.93
N GLU A 98 -3.24 19.27 -10.11
CA GLU A 98 -2.63 19.39 -8.80
C GLU A 98 -1.24 18.75 -8.80
N LEU A 99 -0.27 19.47 -8.24
CA LEU A 99 1.12 19.03 -8.10
C LEU A 99 1.43 18.69 -6.64
N THR A 100 0.51 17.99 -5.96
CA THR A 100 0.78 17.54 -4.60
C THR A 100 1.89 16.50 -4.57
N ASN A 101 2.58 16.46 -3.43
CA ASN A 101 3.56 15.42 -3.14
C ASN A 101 2.94 14.18 -2.46
N TYR A 102 1.61 14.10 -2.37
CA TYR A 102 0.85 13.01 -1.75
C TYR A 102 0.69 11.85 -2.73
N LEU A 103 1.26 10.72 -2.38
CA LEU A 103 1.37 9.55 -3.24
C LEU A 103 0.84 8.30 -2.52
N TYR A 104 0.44 7.31 -3.32
CA TYR A 104 0.12 5.97 -2.85
C TYR A 104 0.49 4.93 -3.91
N LEU A 105 0.59 3.67 -3.50
CA LEU A 105 0.86 2.55 -4.38
C LEU A 105 -0.44 1.78 -4.66
N THR A 106 -0.63 1.37 -5.90
CA THR A 106 -1.81 0.58 -6.30
C THR A 106 -1.48 -0.38 -7.44
N TYR A 107 -2.14 -1.55 -7.43
CA TYR A 107 -2.08 -2.50 -8.54
C TYR A 107 -3.18 -2.26 -9.59
N ASP A 108 -4.01 -1.25 -9.39
CA ASP A 108 -5.07 -0.86 -10.35
C ASP A 108 -4.59 0.19 -11.38
N GLY A 109 -3.33 0.63 -11.28
CA GLY A 109 -2.72 1.59 -12.20
C GLY A 109 -1.92 0.93 -13.31
N THR A 110 -1.85 1.57 -14.48
CA THR A 110 -1.06 1.12 -15.63
C THR A 110 0.22 1.93 -15.84
N ALA A 111 0.33 3.10 -15.21
CA ALA A 111 1.48 3.99 -15.30
C ALA A 111 1.68 4.75 -13.98
N HIS A 112 2.90 5.22 -13.76
CA HIS A 112 3.21 6.11 -12.65
C HIS A 112 2.79 7.55 -12.97
N ASP A 113 2.28 8.28 -11.97
CA ASP A 113 1.95 9.71 -12.10
C ASP A 113 3.14 10.62 -11.83
N ILE A 114 4.25 10.06 -11.36
CA ILE A 114 5.46 10.80 -11.05
C ILE A 114 6.66 10.28 -11.84
N PRO A 115 7.62 11.15 -12.19
CA PRO A 115 8.87 10.71 -12.79
C PRO A 115 9.75 10.02 -11.73
N TYR A 116 10.62 9.15 -12.22
CA TYR A 116 11.65 8.51 -11.42
C TYR A 116 13.00 9.18 -11.67
N TYR A 117 13.67 9.62 -10.61
CA TYR A 117 14.97 10.29 -10.68
C TYR A 117 16.05 9.46 -9.93
N PRO A 118 16.69 8.49 -10.58
CA PRO A 118 17.64 7.60 -9.92
C PRO A 118 18.95 8.27 -9.54
N THR A 119 19.26 9.44 -10.14
CA THR A 119 20.52 10.18 -9.91
C THR A 119 20.47 11.15 -8.73
N GLU A 120 19.29 11.42 -8.18
CA GLU A 120 19.16 12.29 -7.02
C GLU A 120 19.56 11.57 -5.72
N LYS A 121 20.13 12.34 -4.80
CA LYS A 121 20.41 11.84 -3.44
C LYS A 121 19.09 11.79 -2.65
N ASN A 122 18.56 10.60 -2.46
CA ASN A 122 17.30 10.37 -1.76
C ASN A 122 17.54 9.72 -0.39
N VAL A 123 16.77 10.17 0.61
CA VAL A 123 16.68 9.53 1.92
C VAL A 123 15.24 9.11 2.14
N VAL A 124 15.00 7.82 2.36
CA VAL A 124 13.68 7.30 2.73
C VAL A 124 13.56 7.32 4.25
N ILE A 125 12.50 7.93 4.75
CA ILE A 125 12.20 8.09 6.16
C ILE A 125 10.94 7.28 6.45
N LEU A 126 11.05 6.31 7.34
CA LEU A 126 9.93 5.51 7.78
C LEU A 126 9.24 6.22 8.96
N GLY A 127 8.02 6.65 8.74
CA GLY A 127 7.19 7.26 9.77
C GLY A 127 6.54 6.23 10.68
N SER A 128 5.42 6.57 11.28
CA SER A 128 4.65 5.62 12.08
C SER A 128 3.79 4.70 11.22
N GLY A 129 3.59 3.48 11.70
CA GLY A 129 2.70 2.51 11.07
C GLY A 129 1.21 2.81 11.32
N ALA A 130 0.35 1.81 11.06
CA ALA A 130 -1.10 1.87 11.23
C ALA A 130 -1.51 1.91 12.71
N TYR A 131 -1.28 3.02 13.37
CA TYR A 131 -1.72 3.27 14.73
C TYR A 131 -3.03 4.05 14.75
N ARG A 132 -3.57 4.26 15.92
CA ARG A 132 -4.66 5.20 16.13
C ARG A 132 -4.14 6.63 16.15
N ILE A 133 -4.96 7.57 15.73
CA ILE A 133 -4.68 9.00 15.81
C ILE A 133 -4.28 9.40 17.25
N GLY A 134 -3.24 10.21 17.38
CA GLY A 134 -2.72 10.68 18.65
C GLY A 134 -1.76 9.72 19.37
N SER A 135 -1.38 8.61 18.77
CA SER A 135 -0.32 7.73 19.28
C SER A 135 1.00 7.95 18.53
N SER A 136 2.11 7.57 19.17
CA SER A 136 3.45 7.58 18.55
C SER A 136 3.97 8.97 18.13
N VAL A 137 3.64 10.00 18.89
CA VAL A 137 4.08 11.40 18.66
C VAL A 137 5.61 11.52 18.64
N GLU A 138 6.29 10.72 19.43
CA GLU A 138 7.76 10.65 19.47
C GLU A 138 8.38 10.16 18.17
N PHE A 139 7.76 9.20 17.48
CA PHE A 139 8.20 8.75 16.16
C PHE A 139 7.97 9.83 15.10
N ASP A 140 6.88 10.55 15.19
CA ASP A 140 6.59 11.66 14.29
C ASP A 140 7.61 12.78 14.45
N TRP A 141 7.95 13.16 15.67
CA TRP A 141 8.99 14.14 15.96
C TRP A 141 10.35 13.72 15.35
N CYS A 142 10.75 12.47 15.52
CA CYS A 142 11.97 11.94 14.91
C CYS A 142 11.93 12.02 13.39
N SER A 143 10.79 11.67 12.78
CA SER A 143 10.59 11.67 11.32
C SER A 143 10.68 13.09 10.76
N VAL A 144 10.03 14.07 11.39
CA VAL A 144 10.09 15.49 11.01
C VAL A 144 11.53 16.01 11.08
N ASN A 145 12.22 15.80 12.20
CA ASN A 145 13.60 16.27 12.34
C ASN A 145 14.56 15.60 11.36
N THR A 146 14.35 14.32 11.05
CA THR A 146 15.14 13.61 10.04
C THR A 146 14.90 14.19 8.65
N ALA A 147 13.65 14.46 8.27
CA ALA A 147 13.31 15.06 6.99
C ALA A 147 13.92 16.46 6.82
N LEU A 148 13.77 17.32 7.84
CA LEU A 148 14.34 18.66 7.82
C LEU A 148 15.88 18.63 7.73
N THR A 149 16.51 17.71 8.45
CA THR A 149 17.98 17.56 8.43
C THR A 149 18.46 17.05 7.07
N ALA A 150 17.78 16.03 6.52
CA ALA A 150 18.12 15.51 5.19
C ALA A 150 18.05 16.60 4.12
N ARG A 151 16.98 17.40 4.12
CA ARG A 151 16.81 18.53 3.17
C ARG A 151 17.89 19.60 3.35
N LYS A 152 18.27 19.94 4.59
CA LYS A 152 19.39 20.89 4.87
C LYS A 152 20.72 20.38 4.34
N LEU A 153 20.92 19.07 4.31
CA LEU A 153 22.13 18.43 3.77
C LEU A 153 22.08 18.23 2.24
N GLY A 154 21.04 18.71 1.56
CA GLY A 154 20.89 18.61 0.11
C GLY A 154 20.36 17.27 -0.38
N TYR A 155 19.74 16.47 0.48
CA TYR A 155 19.04 15.24 0.11
C TYR A 155 17.57 15.53 -0.17
N LYS A 156 16.95 14.73 -1.03
CA LYS A 156 15.51 14.66 -1.16
C LYS A 156 14.94 13.77 -0.05
N ALA A 157 14.01 14.30 0.74
CA ALA A 157 13.35 13.58 1.80
C ALA A 157 12.10 12.88 1.25
N ILE A 158 12.06 11.56 1.35
CA ILE A 158 10.92 10.73 0.95
C ILE A 158 10.34 10.13 2.23
N MET A 159 9.12 10.52 2.58
CA MET A 159 8.40 10.02 3.76
C MET A 159 7.48 8.88 3.36
N ILE A 160 7.46 7.81 4.14
CA ILE A 160 6.43 6.76 4.08
C ILE A 160 5.74 6.73 5.44
N ASN A 161 4.45 7.02 5.46
CA ASN A 161 3.66 7.03 6.68
C ASN A 161 2.22 6.57 6.40
N TYR A 162 1.66 5.77 7.28
CA TYR A 162 0.28 5.31 7.18
C TYR A 162 -0.72 6.21 7.92
N ASN A 163 -0.23 7.07 8.82
CA ASN A 163 -1.06 8.01 9.58
C ASN A 163 -1.16 9.35 8.83
N PRO A 164 -2.34 9.76 8.33
CA PRO A 164 -2.51 11.02 7.61
C PRO A 164 -2.65 12.24 8.53
N GLU A 165 -2.77 12.04 9.83
CA GLU A 165 -3.11 13.07 10.83
C GLU A 165 -1.92 13.39 11.73
N THR A 166 -0.75 13.67 11.13
CA THR A 166 0.47 13.96 11.90
C THR A 166 1.39 14.92 11.14
N VAL A 167 2.26 15.63 11.86
CA VAL A 167 3.11 16.71 11.30
C VAL A 167 4.03 16.19 10.19
N SER A 168 4.57 14.98 10.31
CA SER A 168 5.44 14.41 9.26
C SER A 168 4.71 14.18 7.92
N THR A 169 3.39 14.20 7.92
CA THR A 169 2.54 14.07 6.72
C THR A 169 1.99 15.40 6.22
N ASP A 170 2.42 16.53 6.79
CA ASP A 170 2.10 17.84 6.25
C ASP A 170 2.79 18.04 4.88
N TYR A 171 2.13 18.79 4.00
CA TYR A 171 2.51 18.92 2.59
C TYR A 171 3.92 19.53 2.36
N ASP A 172 4.44 20.27 3.31
CA ASP A 172 5.73 20.98 3.21
C ASP A 172 6.89 20.27 3.94
N MET A 173 6.62 19.18 4.67
CA MET A 173 7.61 18.48 5.48
C MET A 173 8.62 17.67 4.67
N CYS A 174 8.22 17.15 3.50
CA CYS A 174 9.07 16.31 2.67
C CYS A 174 8.89 16.57 1.18
N ASP A 175 9.79 16.04 0.35
CA ASP A 175 9.71 16.20 -1.11
C ASP A 175 8.71 15.22 -1.74
N ARG A 176 8.52 14.05 -1.13
CA ARG A 176 7.52 13.04 -1.52
C ARG A 176 6.98 12.36 -0.29
N LEU A 177 5.67 12.19 -0.23
CA LEU A 177 4.97 11.54 0.85
C LEU A 177 4.15 10.37 0.31
N TYR A 178 4.48 9.17 0.74
CA TYR A 178 3.73 7.97 0.44
C TYR A 178 2.83 7.60 1.63
N PHE A 179 1.53 7.59 1.38
CA PHE A 179 0.54 7.03 2.31
C PHE A 179 0.45 5.53 2.05
N ASP A 180 1.22 4.77 2.81
CA ASP A 180 1.29 3.33 2.63
C ASP A 180 1.65 2.62 3.93
N GLU A 181 1.39 1.32 3.98
CA GLU A 181 1.76 0.49 5.11
C GLU A 181 3.27 0.30 5.19
N LEU A 182 3.81 0.33 6.41
CA LEU A 182 5.23 0.04 6.66
C LEU A 182 5.46 -1.47 6.76
N SER A 183 5.16 -2.19 5.70
CA SER A 183 5.42 -3.62 5.58
C SER A 183 6.57 -3.90 4.61
N TYR A 184 7.04 -5.16 4.60
CA TYR A 184 8.09 -5.59 3.66
C TYR A 184 7.61 -5.58 2.21
N GLU A 185 6.31 -5.76 1.98
CA GLU A 185 5.71 -5.77 0.66
C GLU A 185 5.75 -4.41 -0.03
#